data_15ebe0059622c40f263d567071731cad
#
_entry.id   15ebe0059622c40f263d567071731cad
#
_cell.length_a   1.000
_cell.length_b   1.000
_cell.length_c   1.000
_cell.angle_alpha   90.00
_cell.angle_beta   90.00
_cell.angle_gamma   90.00
#
_symmetry.space_group_name_H-M   'P 1'
#
loop_
_entity.id
_entity.type
_entity.pdbx_description
1 polymer ?
#
loop_
_entity_poly.entity_id
_entity_poly.type
_entity_poly.pdbx_seq_one_letter_code
_entity_poly.pdbx_strand_id
1 'polypeptide(L)'
;MKFRPTYETSGDLKKETLAVKRFIASFDGDVDFAKLPIQYKMDFCLIDNKTVCTFVEVKCRTNKKTAYSTYIISMSKVVASKSYSDIGINCILLVQWTDQMGWVDMSHNEWDAKIGGRKDRGDWQDIEPVIHIPISEFNIVGET
;
A
#
# COMPACT_ATOMS: atom_id res chain seq x y z
N MET A 1 -17.00 19.08 10.28
CA MET A 1 -16.30 17.79 10.04
C MET A 1 -14.92 17.83 10.66
N LYS A 2 -14.56 16.80 11.40
CA LYS A 2 -13.23 16.71 12.03
C LYS A 2 -12.35 15.82 11.18
N PHE A 3 -11.22 16.35 10.69
CA PHE A 3 -10.29 15.59 9.88
C PHE A 3 -9.36 14.76 10.76
N ARG A 4 -9.01 13.59 10.27
CA ARG A 4 -8.04 12.72 10.92
C ARG A 4 -6.65 13.37 10.83
N PRO A 5 -5.87 13.39 11.93
CA PRO A 5 -4.50 13.91 11.87
C PRO A 5 -3.63 13.12 10.90
N THR A 6 -2.66 13.80 10.30
CA THR A 6 -1.65 13.17 9.45
C THR A 6 -0.47 12.75 10.31
N TYR A 7 -0.11 11.48 10.24
CA TYR A 7 1.02 10.92 10.99
C TYR A 7 2.26 10.69 10.12
N GLU A 8 2.19 11.04 8.83
CA GLU A 8 3.30 10.92 7.90
C GLU A 8 4.32 12.05 8.12
N THR A 9 5.60 11.69 8.14
CA THR A 9 6.71 12.63 8.25
C THR A 9 7.45 12.73 6.92
N SER A 10 8.34 13.74 6.77
CA SER A 10 9.21 13.87 5.60
C SER A 10 10.16 12.67 5.46
N GLY A 11 10.60 12.10 6.59
CA GLY A 11 11.41 10.88 6.60
C GLY A 11 10.64 9.66 6.07
N ASP A 12 9.38 9.55 6.45
CA ASP A 12 8.51 8.47 5.96
C ASP A 12 8.28 8.59 4.46
N LEU A 13 8.01 9.78 3.97
CA LEU A 13 7.84 10.05 2.54
C LEU A 13 9.10 9.69 1.75
N LYS A 14 10.28 9.98 2.29
CA LYS A 14 11.56 9.64 1.66
C LYS A 14 11.74 8.13 1.54
N LYS A 15 11.42 7.38 2.59
CA LYS A 15 11.48 5.92 2.58
C LYS A 15 10.51 5.31 1.58
N GLU A 16 9.28 5.83 1.53
CA GLU A 16 8.27 5.39 0.59
C GLU A 16 8.69 5.65 -0.86
N THR A 17 9.25 6.83 -1.13
CA THR A 17 9.75 7.18 -2.45
C THR A 17 10.87 6.24 -2.91
N LEU A 18 11.80 5.91 -2.00
CA LEU A 18 12.87 4.95 -2.29
C LEU A 18 12.31 3.55 -2.58
N ALA A 19 11.28 3.14 -1.84
CA ALA A 19 10.63 1.85 -2.07
C ALA A 19 9.98 1.78 -3.46
N VAL A 20 9.29 2.84 -3.88
CA VAL A 20 8.68 2.90 -5.22
C VAL A 20 9.76 2.87 -6.31
N LYS A 21 10.84 3.61 -6.15
CA LYS A 21 11.97 3.60 -7.10
C LYS A 21 12.56 2.21 -7.25
N ARG A 22 12.74 1.50 -6.14
CA ARG A 22 13.24 0.12 -6.14
C ARG A 22 12.25 -0.82 -6.85
N PHE A 23 10.97 -0.62 -6.62
CA PHE A 23 9.92 -1.44 -7.24
C PHE A 23 9.91 -1.28 -8.75
N ILE A 24 9.86 -0.05 -9.25
CA ILE A 24 9.82 0.21 -10.69
C ILE A 24 11.12 -0.20 -11.40
N ALA A 25 12.25 -0.17 -10.70
CA ALA A 25 13.53 -0.64 -11.25
C ALA A 25 13.52 -2.15 -11.55
N SER A 26 12.61 -2.91 -10.95
CA SER A 26 12.46 -4.34 -11.23
C SER A 26 11.69 -4.63 -12.53
N PHE A 27 11.10 -3.61 -13.15
CA PHE A 27 10.35 -3.77 -14.40
C PHE A 27 11.25 -3.59 -15.61
N ASP A 28 10.92 -4.30 -16.69
CA ASP A 28 11.50 -4.05 -18.00
C ASP A 28 10.80 -2.83 -18.62
N GLY A 29 11.57 -1.87 -19.13
CA GLY A 29 11.04 -0.67 -19.75
C GLY A 29 11.00 0.54 -18.84
N ASP A 30 10.54 1.65 -19.37
CA ASP A 30 10.52 2.93 -18.68
C ASP A 30 9.17 3.16 -18.00
N VAL A 31 9.11 2.88 -16.71
CA VAL A 31 7.96 3.20 -15.87
C VAL A 31 8.34 4.36 -14.96
N ASP A 32 7.55 5.41 -15.00
CA ASP A 32 7.71 6.57 -14.13
C ASP A 32 6.69 6.51 -12.98
N PHE A 33 6.82 7.43 -12.03
CA PHE A 33 5.90 7.51 -10.91
C PHE A 33 5.71 8.95 -10.47
N ALA A 34 4.59 9.21 -9.78
CA ALA A 34 4.31 10.50 -9.18
C ALA A 34 3.59 10.30 -7.86
N LYS A 35 3.84 11.20 -6.91
CA LYS A 35 3.13 11.22 -5.62
C LYS A 35 1.70 11.68 -5.86
N LEU A 36 0.72 10.96 -5.30
CA LEU A 36 -0.68 11.34 -5.37
C LEU A 36 -1.05 12.28 -4.22
N PRO A 37 -1.98 13.23 -4.45
CA PRO A 37 -2.60 13.97 -3.36
C PRO A 37 -3.32 13.04 -2.39
N ILE A 38 -3.41 13.44 -1.11
CA ILE A 38 -3.97 12.61 -0.04
C ILE A 38 -5.43 12.21 -0.30
N GLN A 39 -6.19 13.01 -1.04
CA GLN A 39 -7.58 12.73 -1.38
C GLN A 39 -7.75 11.42 -2.16
N TYR A 40 -6.73 10.97 -2.86
CA TYR A 40 -6.80 9.75 -3.66
C TYR A 40 -6.69 8.47 -2.81
N LYS A 41 -6.36 8.60 -1.52
CA LYS A 41 -6.22 7.48 -0.56
C LYS A 41 -5.14 6.46 -0.94
N MET A 42 -4.34 6.73 -1.94
CA MET A 42 -3.17 5.96 -2.36
C MET A 42 -1.98 6.90 -2.41
N ASP A 43 -0.77 6.35 -2.29
CA ASP A 43 0.43 7.17 -2.12
C ASP A 43 1.03 7.63 -3.44
N PHE A 44 1.07 6.76 -4.43
CA PHE A 44 1.74 7.03 -5.72
C PHE A 44 0.92 6.49 -6.86
N CYS A 45 1.17 7.04 -8.06
CA CYS A 45 0.74 6.42 -9.31
C CYS A 45 1.94 6.00 -10.12
N LEU A 46 1.78 4.93 -10.90
CA LEU A 46 2.76 4.50 -11.88
C LEU A 46 2.30 4.94 -13.25
N ILE A 47 3.26 5.40 -14.04
CA ILE A 47 3.01 5.98 -15.37
C ILE A 47 3.80 5.17 -16.39
N ASP A 48 3.09 4.52 -17.29
CA ASP A 48 3.67 3.75 -18.38
C ASP A 48 3.24 4.38 -19.70
N ASN A 49 4.20 4.75 -20.53
CA ASN A 49 3.95 5.38 -21.82
C ASN A 49 2.99 6.58 -21.70
N LYS A 50 3.28 7.47 -20.74
CA LYS A 50 2.51 8.70 -20.47
C LYS A 50 1.07 8.45 -19.99
N THR A 51 0.74 7.22 -19.65
CA THR A 51 -0.59 6.83 -19.13
C THR A 51 -0.48 6.31 -17.71
N VAL A 52 -1.33 6.81 -16.81
CA VAL A 52 -1.44 6.28 -15.46
C VAL A 52 -2.08 4.89 -15.55
N CYS A 53 -1.37 3.88 -15.05
CA CYS A 53 -1.83 2.50 -15.14
C CYS A 53 -2.16 1.87 -13.79
N THR A 54 -1.52 2.34 -12.71
CA THR A 54 -1.62 1.68 -11.40
C THR A 54 -1.46 2.71 -10.30
N PHE A 55 -2.25 2.58 -9.22
CA PHE A 55 -2.01 3.30 -7.97
C PHE A 55 -1.34 2.37 -6.98
N VAL A 56 -0.45 2.91 -6.16
CA VAL A 56 0.35 2.16 -5.19
C VAL A 56 0.17 2.73 -3.79
N GLU A 57 -0.23 1.88 -2.85
CA GLU A 57 -0.15 2.15 -1.42
C GLU A 57 1.16 1.58 -0.92
N VAL A 58 2.01 2.40 -0.31
CA VAL A 58 3.35 1.98 0.13
C VAL A 58 3.40 1.92 1.65
N LYS A 59 3.95 0.83 2.17
CA LYS A 59 4.20 0.65 3.60
C LYS A 59 5.63 0.19 3.82
N CYS A 60 6.32 0.85 4.74
CA CYS A 60 7.65 0.46 5.18
C CYS A 60 7.53 -0.08 6.60
N ARG A 61 8.08 -1.26 6.84
CA ARG A 61 8.01 -1.94 8.14
C ARG A 61 9.40 -2.18 8.71
N THR A 62 9.49 -2.25 10.02
CA THR A 62 10.74 -2.48 10.75
C THR A 62 10.91 -3.92 11.18
N ASN A 63 10.05 -4.82 10.70
CA ASN A 63 10.09 -6.25 10.96
C ASN A 63 10.36 -7.02 9.66
N LYS A 64 10.71 -8.29 9.82
CA LYS A 64 10.84 -9.21 8.68
C LYS A 64 9.47 -9.61 8.14
N LYS A 65 9.42 -9.96 6.87
CA LYS A 65 8.19 -10.43 6.22
C LYS A 65 7.52 -11.56 7.01
N THR A 66 8.31 -12.50 7.50
CA THR A 66 7.81 -13.70 8.20
C THR A 66 7.51 -13.49 9.67
N ALA A 67 7.67 -12.27 10.20
CA ALA A 67 7.38 -11.99 11.62
C ALA A 67 5.90 -12.22 11.97
N TYR A 68 5.00 -12.04 11.01
CA TYR A 68 3.56 -12.24 11.18
C TYR A 68 3.01 -13.07 10.03
N SER A 69 1.93 -13.81 10.28
CA SER A 69 1.29 -14.65 9.27
C SER A 69 0.40 -13.85 8.32
N THR A 70 -0.03 -12.64 8.72
CA THR A 70 -0.85 -11.77 7.91
C THR A 70 -0.31 -10.34 7.96
N TYR A 71 -0.61 -9.57 6.91
CA TYR A 71 -0.42 -8.13 6.88
C TYR A 71 -1.77 -7.46 7.10
N ILE A 72 -1.83 -6.49 8.01
CA ILE A 72 -3.09 -5.82 8.36
C ILE A 72 -3.17 -4.47 7.64
N ILE A 73 -4.22 -4.27 6.86
CA ILE A 73 -4.48 -3.01 6.16
C ILE A 73 -5.91 -2.54 6.43
N SER A 74 -6.12 -1.24 6.44
CA SER A 74 -7.45 -0.65 6.57
C SER A 74 -8.39 -1.14 5.47
N MET A 75 -9.60 -1.53 5.83
CA MET A 75 -10.64 -1.89 4.86
C MET A 75 -10.95 -0.73 3.91
N SER A 76 -10.81 0.52 4.36
CA SER A 76 -11.06 1.70 3.51
C SER A 76 -10.12 1.75 2.32
N LYS A 77 -8.87 1.27 2.47
CA LYS A 77 -7.91 1.20 1.36
C LYS A 77 -8.34 0.16 0.32
N VAL A 78 -8.81 -0.99 0.78
CA VAL A 78 -9.29 -2.06 -0.11
C VAL A 78 -10.56 -1.62 -0.84
N VAL A 79 -11.48 -0.96 -0.16
CA VAL A 79 -12.70 -0.40 -0.77
C VAL A 79 -12.35 0.65 -1.83
N ALA A 80 -11.44 1.56 -1.52
CA ALA A 80 -10.97 2.56 -2.49
C ALA A 80 -10.33 1.89 -3.71
N SER A 81 -9.54 0.83 -3.52
CA SER A 81 -8.91 0.12 -4.62
C SER A 81 -9.93 -0.51 -5.58
N LYS A 82 -11.01 -1.05 -5.04
CA LYS A 82 -12.08 -1.64 -5.86
C LYS A 82 -12.82 -0.57 -6.66
N SER A 83 -13.03 0.60 -6.07
CA SER A 83 -13.64 1.75 -6.78
C SER A 83 -12.78 2.22 -7.94
N TYR A 84 -11.46 2.28 -7.76
CA TYR A 84 -10.53 2.64 -8.83
C TYR A 84 -10.48 1.57 -9.93
N SER A 85 -10.59 0.31 -9.56
CA SER A 85 -10.65 -0.79 -10.53
C SER A 85 -11.84 -0.65 -11.47
N ASP A 86 -12.97 -0.15 -10.98
CA ASP A 86 -14.18 0.07 -11.78
C ASP A 86 -13.97 1.08 -12.92
N ILE A 87 -13.00 1.96 -12.78
CA ILE A 87 -12.63 2.93 -13.84
C ILE A 87 -11.32 2.57 -14.53
N GLY A 88 -10.83 1.34 -14.35
CA GLY A 88 -9.69 0.82 -15.09
C GLY A 88 -8.33 1.06 -14.45
N ILE A 89 -8.26 1.49 -13.19
CA ILE A 89 -7.01 1.72 -12.47
C ILE A 89 -6.83 0.62 -11.42
N ASN A 90 -5.81 -0.21 -11.59
CA ASN A 90 -5.43 -1.21 -10.60
C ASN A 90 -4.76 -0.56 -9.39
N CYS A 91 -5.02 -1.10 -8.21
CA CYS A 91 -4.33 -0.66 -6.99
C CYS A 91 -3.58 -1.82 -6.36
N ILE A 92 -2.33 -1.57 -5.99
CA ILE A 92 -1.50 -2.57 -5.32
C ILE A 92 -1.03 -2.03 -3.96
N LEU A 93 -0.78 -2.96 -3.05
CA LEU A 93 -0.08 -2.69 -1.80
C LEU A 93 1.36 -3.14 -1.96
N LEU A 94 2.29 -2.21 -1.78
CA LEU A 94 3.72 -2.46 -1.82
C LEU A 94 4.27 -2.34 -0.40
N VAL A 95 4.89 -3.40 0.10
CA VAL A 95 5.46 -3.42 1.45
C VAL A 95 6.97 -3.65 1.36
N GLN A 96 7.72 -2.76 2.00
CA GLN A 96 9.14 -2.92 2.21
C GLN A 96 9.35 -3.38 3.66
N TRP A 97 9.65 -4.68 3.84
CA TRP A 97 10.13 -5.24 5.11
C TRP A 97 11.64 -5.05 5.23
N THR A 98 12.21 -5.41 6.37
CA THR A 98 13.66 -5.28 6.57
C THR A 98 14.46 -6.23 5.68
N ASP A 99 13.90 -7.36 5.31
CA ASP A 99 14.59 -8.42 4.55
C ASP A 99 14.09 -8.60 3.12
N GLN A 100 12.88 -8.12 2.81
CA GLN A 100 12.26 -8.37 1.51
C GLN A 100 11.31 -7.22 1.15
N MET A 101 11.02 -7.10 -0.14
CA MET A 101 9.97 -6.25 -0.67
C MET A 101 8.94 -7.15 -1.36
N GLY A 102 7.67 -6.87 -1.16
CA GLY A 102 6.60 -7.63 -1.81
C GLY A 102 5.42 -6.75 -2.17
N TRP A 103 4.61 -7.21 -3.09
CA TRP A 103 3.39 -6.51 -3.49
C TRP A 103 2.23 -7.48 -3.63
N VAL A 104 1.02 -6.95 -3.48
CA VAL A 104 -0.22 -7.71 -3.65
C VAL A 104 -1.28 -6.84 -4.29
N ASP A 105 -2.11 -7.42 -5.16
CA ASP A 105 -3.24 -6.73 -5.77
C ASP A 105 -4.36 -6.56 -4.74
N MET A 106 -4.76 -5.31 -4.50
CA MET A 106 -5.88 -4.99 -3.61
C MET A 106 -7.23 -4.95 -4.34
N SER A 107 -7.21 -4.84 -5.66
CA SER A 107 -8.42 -4.60 -6.45
C SER A 107 -9.24 -5.86 -6.71
N HIS A 108 -8.60 -7.00 -6.86
CA HIS A 108 -9.21 -8.24 -7.37
C HIS A 108 -9.23 -9.38 -6.35
N ASN A 109 -8.80 -9.15 -5.11
CA ASN A 109 -8.81 -10.16 -4.06
C ASN A 109 -9.98 -9.94 -3.11
N GLU A 110 -10.47 -11.02 -2.54
CA GLU A 110 -11.51 -11.01 -1.50
C GLU A 110 -10.89 -11.51 -0.19
N TRP A 111 -10.97 -10.70 0.86
CA TRP A 111 -10.45 -11.05 2.18
C TRP A 111 -11.48 -10.71 3.25
N ASP A 112 -11.45 -11.45 4.36
CA ASP A 112 -12.33 -11.21 5.49
C ASP A 112 -11.93 -9.95 6.24
N ALA A 113 -12.93 -9.17 6.65
CA ALA A 113 -12.74 -7.97 7.46
C ALA A 113 -12.87 -8.32 8.95
N LYS A 114 -12.06 -7.66 9.78
CA LYS A 114 -12.11 -7.76 11.24
C LYS A 114 -12.04 -6.36 11.83
N ILE A 115 -12.48 -6.21 13.09
CA ILE A 115 -12.31 -4.95 13.81
C ILE A 115 -10.91 -4.91 14.38
N GLY A 116 -10.17 -3.84 14.14
CA GLY A 116 -8.79 -3.68 14.60
C GLY A 116 -8.37 -2.22 14.57
N GLY A 117 -7.06 -2.00 14.60
CA GLY A 117 -6.45 -0.68 14.58
C GLY A 117 -5.66 -0.38 15.84
N ARG A 118 -5.08 0.83 15.90
CA ARG A 118 -4.26 1.27 17.02
C ARG A 118 -5.12 1.86 18.12
N LYS A 119 -4.87 1.45 19.36
CA LYS A 119 -5.54 1.97 20.55
C LYS A 119 -4.62 2.85 21.41
N ASP A 120 -3.31 2.77 21.17
CA ASP A 120 -2.29 3.42 22.00
C ASP A 120 -2.30 4.95 21.88
N ARG A 121 -2.82 5.51 20.78
CA ARG A 121 -2.94 6.95 20.59
C ARG A 121 -4.22 7.55 21.17
N GLY A 122 -5.16 6.73 21.60
CA GLY A 122 -6.44 7.20 22.12
C GLY A 122 -7.35 7.86 21.08
N ASP A 123 -7.04 7.72 19.79
CA ASP A 123 -7.84 8.25 18.68
C ASP A 123 -8.84 7.18 18.22
N TRP A 124 -10.13 7.44 18.37
CA TRP A 124 -11.18 6.51 17.98
C TRP A 124 -11.13 6.17 16.47
N GLN A 125 -10.58 7.06 15.64
CA GLN A 125 -10.44 6.83 14.20
C GLN A 125 -9.39 5.76 13.88
N ASP A 126 -8.54 5.39 14.84
CA ASP A 126 -7.61 4.28 14.70
C ASP A 126 -8.29 2.92 14.84
N ILE A 127 -9.51 2.88 15.39
CA ILE A 127 -10.29 1.65 15.55
C ILE A 127 -11.27 1.57 14.37
N GLU A 128 -11.00 0.65 13.45
CA GLU A 128 -11.74 0.53 12.19
C GLU A 128 -11.76 -0.92 11.70
N PRO A 129 -12.64 -1.26 10.74
CA PRO A 129 -12.54 -2.54 10.06
C PRO A 129 -11.21 -2.65 9.33
N VAL A 130 -10.53 -3.77 9.50
CA VAL A 130 -9.24 -4.07 8.85
C VAL A 130 -9.33 -5.37 8.08
N ILE A 131 -8.44 -5.49 7.11
CA ILE A 131 -8.29 -6.69 6.29
C ILE A 131 -6.97 -7.36 6.68
N HIS A 132 -7.00 -8.67 6.89
CA HIS A 132 -5.82 -9.49 7.14
C HIS A 132 -5.44 -10.20 5.85
N ILE A 133 -4.35 -9.75 5.23
CA ILE A 133 -3.85 -10.35 4.00
C ILE A 133 -2.87 -11.46 4.36
N PRO A 134 -3.11 -12.72 3.97
CA PRO A 134 -2.12 -13.77 4.22
C PRO A 134 -0.77 -13.39 3.62
N ILE A 135 0.29 -13.55 4.41
CA ILE A 135 1.62 -13.11 3.99
C ILE A 135 2.11 -13.84 2.75
N SER A 136 1.63 -15.07 2.55
CA SER A 136 1.98 -15.91 1.40
C SER A 136 1.43 -15.38 0.07
N GLU A 137 0.46 -14.46 0.09
CA GLU A 137 -0.11 -13.88 -1.14
C GLU A 137 0.76 -12.77 -1.74
N PHE A 138 1.76 -12.29 -1.01
CA PHE A 138 2.65 -11.25 -1.54
C PHE A 138 3.62 -11.82 -2.57
N ASN A 139 3.73 -11.13 -3.69
CA ASN A 139 4.71 -11.42 -4.73
C ASN A 139 6.02 -10.73 -4.36
N ILE A 140 7.12 -11.47 -4.30
CA ILE A 140 8.42 -10.94 -3.88
C ILE A 140 9.09 -10.21 -5.04
N VAL A 141 9.55 -8.99 -4.77
CA VAL A 141 10.25 -8.16 -5.76
C VAL A 141 11.73 -8.55 -5.80
N GLY A 142 12.25 -8.74 -7.02
CA GLY A 142 13.66 -9.00 -7.22
C GLY A 142 14.11 -10.45 -7.01
N GLU A 143 13.20 -11.38 -6.77
CA GLU A 143 13.50 -12.81 -6.79
C GLU A 143 13.48 -13.33 -8.23
N THR A 144 14.49 -14.09 -8.55
CA THR A 144 14.61 -14.77 -9.85
C THR A 144 14.46 -16.26 -9.69
#